data_ac3a9a020e8d735a18c6691a53023bb5
#
_entry.id   ac3a9a020e8d735a18c6691a53023bb5
#
_cell.length_a   1.000
_cell.length_b   1.000
_cell.length_c   1.000
_cell.angle_alpha   90.00
_cell.angle_beta   90.00
_cell.angle_gamma   90.00
#
_symmetry.space_group_name_H-M   'P 1'
#
loop_
_entity.id
_entity.type
_entity.pdbx_description
1 polymer ?
#
loop_
_entity_poly.entity_id
_entity_poly.type
_entity_poly.pdbx_seq_one_letter_code
_entity_poly.pdbx_strand_id
1 'polypeptide(L)'
;MHYQLNYIHLLHHHKLKFEEELAAEAARDPTFTYSVVRPTAFFKSLGGQVDIVKNGQPYVMFGDGKLCACKPISEEDLAAFIADCIYDEDKINQVLPIGGPGKALTPLEQGEMLFRLLGREPKFIKVPIQIMDGVIWVLDGLAKLFPGLEDAAEFGKIGRYYASESMLLLDPETGEYSDEKTPSYGKDTLEQFFERVVREGMAGQELGEQTIF
;
A
#
# COMPACT_ATOMS: atom_id res chain seq x y z
N MET A 1 -3.20 -8.85 -20.83
CA MET A 1 -2.98 -9.41 -19.48
C MET A 1 -1.51 -9.81 -19.19
N HIS A 2 -0.56 -9.66 -20.11
CA HIS A 2 0.85 -10.05 -19.91
C HIS A 2 1.83 -8.89 -19.68
N TYR A 3 1.40 -7.63 -19.74
CA TYR A 3 2.27 -6.46 -19.58
C TYR A 3 2.44 -6.01 -18.11
N GLN A 4 1.56 -6.39 -17.20
CA GLN A 4 1.58 -5.95 -15.79
C GLN A 4 2.62 -6.70 -14.93
N LEU A 5 2.98 -7.92 -15.28
CA LEU A 5 3.94 -8.73 -14.53
C LEU A 5 5.40 -8.25 -14.59
N ASN A 6 5.74 -7.39 -15.57
CA ASN A 6 7.15 -6.99 -15.79
C ASN A 6 7.64 -5.85 -14.90
N TYR A 7 6.75 -5.03 -14.30
CA TYR A 7 7.16 -3.81 -13.58
C TYR A 7 7.49 -4.00 -12.09
N ILE A 8 7.07 -5.12 -11.48
CA ILE A 8 7.32 -5.38 -10.06
C ILE A 8 8.44 -6.39 -9.85
N HIS A 9 9.02 -6.87 -10.92
CA HIS A 9 9.91 -8.00 -10.87
C HIS A 9 11.05 -7.86 -9.87
N LEU A 10 11.66 -6.68 -9.75
CA LEU A 10 12.86 -6.54 -8.92
C LEU A 10 12.54 -6.51 -7.41
N LEU A 11 11.67 -5.60 -6.97
CA LEU A 11 11.36 -5.44 -5.54
C LEU A 11 10.62 -6.66 -4.96
N HIS A 12 9.60 -7.14 -5.65
CA HIS A 12 8.86 -8.34 -5.22
C HIS A 12 9.71 -9.61 -5.33
N HIS A 13 10.53 -9.72 -6.37
CA HIS A 13 11.44 -10.85 -6.52
C HIS A 13 12.41 -10.95 -5.34
N HIS A 14 13.02 -9.85 -4.92
CA HIS A 14 13.92 -9.84 -3.76
C HIS A 14 13.21 -10.18 -2.45
N LYS A 15 11.99 -9.67 -2.25
CA LYS A 15 11.18 -10.00 -1.07
C LYS A 15 10.82 -11.49 -1.04
N LEU A 16 10.33 -12.04 -2.16
CA LEU A 16 10.00 -13.47 -2.26
C LEU A 16 11.23 -14.35 -2.06
N LYS A 17 12.36 -13.98 -2.65
CA LYS A 17 13.62 -14.71 -2.44
C LYS A 17 14.06 -14.70 -0.98
N PHE A 18 13.89 -13.57 -0.28
CA PHE A 18 14.19 -13.51 1.14
C PHE A 18 13.27 -14.42 1.97
N GLU A 19 11.98 -14.49 1.64
CA GLU A 19 11.03 -15.41 2.27
C GLU A 19 11.41 -16.88 2.02
N GLU A 20 11.85 -17.23 0.80
CA GLU A 20 12.37 -18.57 0.46
C GLU A 20 13.61 -18.93 1.30
N GLU A 21 14.53 -17.98 1.50
CA GLU A 21 15.72 -18.19 2.35
C GLU A 21 15.34 -18.41 3.82
N LEU A 22 14.37 -17.65 4.35
CA LEU A 22 13.85 -17.86 5.71
C LEU A 22 13.24 -19.26 5.87
N ALA A 23 12.42 -19.69 4.91
CA ALA A 23 11.82 -21.01 4.92
C ALA A 23 12.88 -22.14 4.81
N ALA A 24 13.91 -21.94 3.99
CA ALA A 24 15.01 -22.88 3.85
C ALA A 24 15.84 -22.97 5.15
N GLU A 25 16.06 -21.86 5.85
CA GLU A 25 16.76 -21.87 7.13
C GLU A 25 15.95 -22.60 8.21
N ALA A 26 14.64 -22.33 8.33
CA ALA A 26 13.78 -23.04 9.26
C ALA A 26 13.70 -24.56 8.99
N ALA A 27 13.82 -24.97 7.73
CA ALA A 27 13.89 -26.38 7.36
C ALA A 27 15.22 -27.06 7.75
N ARG A 28 16.32 -26.28 7.85
CA ARG A 28 17.65 -26.77 8.24
C ARG A 28 17.85 -26.78 9.76
N ASP A 29 17.35 -25.77 10.44
CA ASP A 29 17.49 -25.59 11.89
C ASP A 29 16.12 -25.50 12.56
N PRO A 30 15.67 -26.56 13.24
CA PRO A 30 14.37 -26.55 13.95
C PRO A 30 14.27 -25.53 15.07
N THR A 31 15.37 -24.90 15.50
CA THR A 31 15.39 -23.84 16.51
C THR A 31 15.16 -22.47 15.90
N PHE A 32 15.35 -22.32 14.59
CA PHE A 32 15.06 -21.11 13.86
C PHE A 32 13.60 -21.06 13.41
N THR A 33 12.91 -20.00 13.76
CA THR A 33 11.53 -19.75 13.36
C THR A 33 11.37 -18.34 12.79
N TYR A 34 10.35 -18.15 11.95
CA TYR A 34 10.08 -16.85 11.35
C TYR A 34 8.56 -16.60 11.24
N SER A 35 8.20 -15.31 11.05
CA SER A 35 6.87 -14.88 10.62
C SER A 35 7.04 -13.77 9.60
N VAL A 36 6.46 -13.94 8.41
CA VAL A 36 6.49 -12.91 7.36
C VAL A 36 5.18 -12.14 7.39
N VAL A 37 5.19 -10.93 7.96
CA VAL A 37 4.01 -10.08 8.03
C VAL A 37 3.90 -9.25 6.75
N ARG A 38 2.77 -9.38 6.03
CA ARG A 38 2.48 -8.65 4.79
C ARG A 38 1.29 -7.71 4.99
N PRO A 39 1.52 -6.47 5.49
CA PRO A 39 0.44 -5.51 5.64
C PRO A 39 -0.08 -5.02 4.28
N THR A 40 -1.37 -4.68 4.21
CA THR A 40 -2.01 -4.20 2.98
C THR A 40 -1.59 -2.76 2.65
N ALA A 41 -1.86 -1.81 3.55
CA ALA A 41 -1.45 -0.41 3.40
C ALA A 41 -1.30 0.22 4.79
N PHE A 42 -0.43 1.22 4.89
CA PHE A 42 -0.27 2.00 6.12
C PHE A 42 -1.12 3.26 6.06
N PHE A 43 -1.71 3.68 7.17
CA PHE A 43 -2.43 4.95 7.25
C PHE A 43 -1.58 6.12 6.78
N LYS A 44 -0.33 6.15 7.21
CA LYS A 44 0.64 7.17 6.87
C LYS A 44 0.84 7.35 5.36
N SER A 45 0.87 6.24 4.62
CA SER A 45 0.98 6.29 3.15
C SER A 45 -0.24 6.90 2.46
N LEU A 46 -1.40 6.92 3.12
CA LEU A 46 -2.64 7.48 2.59
C LEU A 46 -2.87 8.94 3.03
N GLY A 47 -2.03 9.46 3.92
CA GLY A 47 -2.13 10.83 4.43
C GLY A 47 -1.69 11.93 3.46
N GLY A 48 -0.98 11.57 2.38
CA GLY A 48 -0.32 12.55 1.50
C GLY A 48 -1.25 13.57 0.85
N GLN A 49 -2.53 13.25 0.62
CA GLN A 49 -3.49 14.18 0.03
C GLN A 49 -4.30 15.00 1.04
N VAL A 50 -4.17 14.73 2.34
CA VAL A 50 -4.97 15.41 3.37
C VAL A 50 -4.72 16.92 3.35
N ASP A 51 -3.48 17.37 3.35
CA ASP A 51 -3.13 18.79 3.33
C ASP A 51 -3.53 19.47 2.00
N ILE A 52 -3.40 18.75 0.89
CA ILE A 52 -3.81 19.22 -0.45
C ILE A 52 -5.30 19.55 -0.43
N VAL A 53 -6.13 18.61 0.02
CA VAL A 53 -7.59 18.77 0.07
C VAL A 53 -8.01 19.76 1.15
N LYS A 54 -7.34 19.76 2.31
CA LYS A 54 -7.55 20.76 3.37
C LYS A 54 -7.34 22.17 2.88
N ASN A 55 -6.37 22.40 2.00
CA ASN A 55 -6.08 23.68 1.36
C ASN A 55 -7.02 24.01 0.19
N GLY A 56 -8.07 23.23 -0.03
CA GLY A 56 -9.12 23.50 -1.03
C GLY A 56 -8.83 22.95 -2.43
N GLN A 57 -7.74 22.21 -2.60
CA GLN A 57 -7.42 21.54 -3.86
C GLN A 57 -8.25 20.26 -4.02
N PRO A 58 -8.48 19.79 -5.24
CA PRO A 58 -9.16 18.53 -5.48
C PRO A 58 -8.31 17.33 -5.06
N TYR A 59 -8.98 16.22 -4.70
CA TYR A 59 -8.35 14.93 -4.48
C TYR A 59 -7.99 14.31 -5.83
N VAL A 60 -6.74 13.86 -5.98
CA VAL A 60 -6.24 13.25 -7.23
C VAL A 60 -6.36 11.75 -7.13
N MET A 61 -6.96 11.11 -8.16
CA MET A 61 -7.07 9.66 -8.25
C MET A 61 -6.86 9.16 -9.67
N PHE A 62 -6.43 7.91 -9.82
CA PHE A 62 -6.27 7.29 -11.12
C PHE A 62 -7.55 6.60 -11.58
N GLY A 63 -7.85 6.72 -12.88
CA GLY A 63 -9.07 6.18 -13.46
C GLY A 63 -10.31 6.79 -12.82
N ASP A 64 -11.23 5.93 -12.42
CA ASP A 64 -12.45 6.30 -11.68
C ASP A 64 -12.29 6.26 -10.15
N GLY A 65 -11.08 5.95 -9.66
CA GLY A 65 -10.77 5.79 -8.25
C GLY A 65 -11.18 4.43 -7.67
N LYS A 66 -11.49 3.45 -8.52
CA LYS A 66 -11.91 2.09 -8.15
C LYS A 66 -10.99 1.00 -8.70
N LEU A 67 -9.85 1.38 -9.27
CA LEU A 67 -8.90 0.44 -9.89
C LEU A 67 -8.27 -0.50 -8.86
N CYS A 68 -8.12 -0.04 -7.64
CA CYS A 68 -7.52 -0.80 -6.54
C CYS A 68 -8.27 -0.54 -5.23
N ALA A 69 -8.05 -1.41 -4.27
CA ALA A 69 -8.54 -1.25 -2.90
C ALA A 69 -7.50 -1.75 -1.90
N CYS A 70 -7.55 -1.24 -0.69
CA CYS A 70 -6.72 -1.71 0.43
C CYS A 70 -7.53 -1.72 1.72
N LYS A 71 -7.04 -2.48 2.69
CA LYS A 71 -7.58 -2.56 4.04
C LYS A 71 -6.54 -1.95 4.99
N PRO A 72 -6.47 -0.61 5.09
CA PRO A 72 -5.35 0.06 5.73
C PRO A 72 -5.27 -0.24 7.22
N ILE A 73 -4.04 -0.32 7.74
CA ILE A 73 -3.75 -0.61 9.15
C ILE A 73 -2.89 0.51 9.74
N SER A 74 -3.13 0.84 11.05
CA SER A 74 -2.28 1.77 11.77
C SER A 74 -0.91 1.14 12.10
N GLU A 75 0.10 1.97 12.30
CA GLU A 75 1.41 1.52 12.75
C GLU A 75 1.35 0.88 14.13
N GLU A 76 0.48 1.39 15.01
CA GLU A 76 0.26 0.87 16.36
C GLU A 76 -0.36 -0.52 16.34
N ASP A 77 -1.43 -0.71 15.57
CA ASP A 77 -2.08 -2.02 15.43
C ASP A 77 -1.14 -3.03 14.75
N LEU A 78 -0.39 -2.59 13.72
CA LEU A 78 0.59 -3.45 13.08
C LEU A 78 1.72 -3.86 14.02
N ALA A 79 2.23 -2.92 14.83
CA ALA A 79 3.26 -3.21 15.83
C ALA A 79 2.75 -4.23 16.87
N ALA A 80 1.50 -4.10 17.31
CA ALA A 80 0.86 -5.07 18.20
C ALA A 80 0.75 -6.45 17.54
N PHE A 81 0.32 -6.52 16.27
CA PHE A 81 0.26 -7.77 15.53
C PHE A 81 1.62 -8.45 15.39
N ILE A 82 2.67 -7.66 15.10
CA ILE A 82 4.06 -8.17 15.00
C ILE A 82 4.53 -8.70 16.36
N ALA A 83 4.19 -8.01 17.46
CA ALA A 83 4.52 -8.47 18.80
C ALA A 83 3.81 -9.80 19.14
N ASP A 84 2.56 -9.96 18.72
CA ASP A 84 1.81 -11.22 18.90
C ASP A 84 2.47 -12.40 18.17
N CYS A 85 3.19 -12.16 17.06
CA CYS A 85 3.91 -13.22 16.34
C CYS A 85 5.00 -13.91 17.21
N ILE A 86 5.47 -13.26 18.29
CA ILE A 86 6.47 -13.82 19.20
C ILE A 86 5.88 -14.90 20.11
N TYR A 87 4.58 -14.78 20.44
CA TYR A 87 3.93 -15.60 21.45
C TYR A 87 2.89 -16.58 20.89
N ASP A 88 2.48 -16.37 19.63
CA ASP A 88 1.41 -17.12 18.97
C ASP A 88 2.01 -18.21 18.08
N GLU A 89 1.92 -19.46 18.53
CA GLU A 89 2.48 -20.61 17.81
C GLU A 89 1.86 -20.79 16.41
N ASP A 90 0.61 -20.35 16.21
CA ASP A 90 -0.07 -20.45 14.90
C ASP A 90 0.52 -19.49 13.86
N LYS A 91 1.33 -18.52 14.28
CA LYS A 91 2.01 -17.57 13.42
C LYS A 91 3.44 -17.98 13.05
N ILE A 92 3.94 -19.05 13.64
CA ILE A 92 5.30 -19.55 13.41
C ILE A 92 5.39 -20.18 12.02
N ASN A 93 6.46 -19.82 11.29
CA ASN A 93 6.77 -20.30 9.93
C ASN A 93 5.63 -20.04 8.94
N GLN A 94 4.97 -18.90 9.08
CA GLN A 94 3.83 -18.48 8.26
C GLN A 94 4.10 -17.19 7.51
N VAL A 95 3.44 -17.05 6.34
CA VAL A 95 3.25 -15.79 5.64
C VAL A 95 1.88 -15.26 6.02
N LEU A 96 1.86 -14.08 6.64
CA LEU A 96 0.72 -13.50 7.33
C LEU A 96 0.26 -12.20 6.63
N PRO A 97 -0.61 -12.28 5.61
CA PRO A 97 -1.27 -11.09 5.08
C PRO A 97 -2.18 -10.51 6.17
N ILE A 98 -2.14 -9.17 6.32
CA ILE A 98 -2.92 -8.50 7.38
C ILE A 98 -3.36 -7.11 6.93
N GLY A 99 -4.61 -6.78 7.19
CA GLY A 99 -5.18 -5.43 7.05
C GLY A 99 -5.70 -4.91 8.38
N GLY A 100 -6.08 -3.65 8.40
CA GLY A 100 -6.75 -3.01 9.53
C GLY A 100 -8.23 -3.40 9.63
N PRO A 101 -8.94 -2.86 10.63
CA PRO A 101 -10.36 -3.14 10.83
C PRO A 101 -11.24 -2.51 9.73
N GLY A 102 -12.42 -3.07 9.57
CA GLY A 102 -13.42 -2.60 8.62
C GLY A 102 -13.29 -3.21 7.23
N LYS A 103 -13.96 -2.60 6.25
CA LYS A 103 -13.95 -3.02 4.86
C LYS A 103 -12.76 -2.43 4.09
N ALA A 104 -12.42 -3.04 2.98
CA ALA A 104 -11.47 -2.47 2.04
C ALA A 104 -11.98 -1.14 1.47
N LEU A 105 -11.08 -0.19 1.26
CA LEU A 105 -11.36 1.16 0.78
C LEU A 105 -10.64 1.41 -0.54
N THR A 106 -11.39 1.91 -1.52
CA THR A 106 -10.87 2.42 -2.79
C THR A 106 -10.37 3.87 -2.64
N PRO A 107 -9.52 4.38 -3.53
CA PRO A 107 -9.14 5.79 -3.55
C PRO A 107 -10.32 6.75 -3.61
N LEU A 108 -11.40 6.40 -4.31
CA LEU A 108 -12.63 7.18 -4.32
C LEU A 108 -13.25 7.28 -2.93
N GLU A 109 -13.44 6.15 -2.23
CA GLU A 109 -14.01 6.14 -0.88
C GLU A 109 -13.14 6.87 0.14
N GLN A 110 -11.80 6.78 0.01
CA GLN A 110 -10.86 7.55 0.83
C GLN A 110 -11.03 9.07 0.61
N GLY A 111 -11.13 9.50 -0.64
CA GLY A 111 -11.38 10.90 -0.97
C GLY A 111 -12.75 11.40 -0.47
N GLU A 112 -13.82 10.62 -0.66
CA GLU A 112 -15.16 10.93 -0.14
C GLU A 112 -15.17 11.06 1.39
N MET A 113 -14.47 10.16 2.09
CA MET A 113 -14.29 10.20 3.53
C MET A 113 -13.62 11.52 3.95
N LEU A 114 -12.54 11.91 3.29
CA LEU A 114 -11.80 13.13 3.60
C LEU A 114 -12.66 14.41 3.37
N PHE A 115 -13.39 14.49 2.25
CA PHE A 115 -14.30 15.61 2.00
C PHE A 115 -15.43 15.68 3.02
N ARG A 116 -15.98 14.53 3.43
CA ARG A 116 -17.01 14.47 4.49
C ARG A 116 -16.47 15.02 5.82
N LEU A 117 -15.26 14.62 6.22
CA LEU A 117 -14.62 15.12 7.45
C LEU A 117 -14.37 16.64 7.41
N LEU A 118 -14.09 17.17 6.23
CA LEU A 118 -13.91 18.62 6.04
C LEU A 118 -15.21 19.40 5.88
N GLY A 119 -16.38 18.74 5.82
CA GLY A 119 -17.66 19.36 5.55
C GLY A 119 -17.73 20.05 4.18
N ARG A 120 -17.08 19.49 3.18
CA ARG A 120 -16.96 20.06 1.83
C ARG A 120 -17.54 19.14 0.78
N GLU A 121 -18.04 19.72 -0.31
CA GLU A 121 -18.44 18.98 -1.50
C GLU A 121 -17.20 18.34 -2.16
N PRO A 122 -17.28 17.04 -2.54
CA PRO A 122 -16.18 16.31 -3.16
C PRO A 122 -15.74 16.94 -4.49
N LYS A 123 -14.43 17.12 -4.64
CA LYS A 123 -13.79 17.56 -5.88
C LYS A 123 -12.67 16.60 -6.25
N PHE A 124 -12.78 15.94 -7.39
CA PHE A 124 -11.83 14.94 -7.84
C PHE A 124 -11.17 15.34 -9.16
N ILE A 125 -9.86 15.08 -9.27
CA ILE A 125 -9.15 15.02 -10.56
C ILE A 125 -8.93 13.56 -10.88
N LYS A 126 -9.48 13.12 -12.01
CA LYS A 126 -9.32 11.76 -12.53
C LYS A 126 -8.19 11.75 -13.56
N VAL A 127 -7.09 11.09 -13.22
CA VAL A 127 -5.92 10.96 -14.08
C VAL A 127 -5.96 9.61 -14.79
N PRO A 128 -5.93 9.56 -16.13
CA PRO A 128 -5.82 8.28 -16.83
C PRO A 128 -4.54 7.54 -16.42
N ILE A 129 -4.66 6.27 -16.04
CA ILE A 129 -3.52 5.48 -15.57
C ILE A 129 -2.42 5.36 -16.64
N GLN A 130 -2.78 5.45 -17.93
CA GLN A 130 -1.87 5.42 -19.07
C GLN A 130 -0.87 6.58 -19.09
N ILE A 131 -1.17 7.67 -18.38
CA ILE A 131 -0.20 8.79 -18.24
C ILE A 131 1.03 8.31 -17.48
N MET A 132 0.86 7.47 -16.45
CA MET A 132 1.98 6.86 -15.74
C MET A 132 2.80 5.96 -16.65
N ASP A 133 2.15 5.17 -17.50
CA ASP A 133 2.84 4.31 -18.48
C ASP A 133 3.72 5.16 -19.43
N GLY A 134 3.22 6.31 -19.89
CA GLY A 134 3.98 7.25 -20.70
C GLY A 134 5.18 7.87 -19.98
N VAL A 135 4.99 8.29 -18.73
CA VAL A 135 6.08 8.86 -17.89
C VAL A 135 7.15 7.80 -17.64
N ILE A 136 6.77 6.59 -17.27
CA ILE A 136 7.71 5.48 -17.03
C ILE A 136 8.50 5.15 -18.30
N TRP A 137 7.84 5.10 -19.46
CA TRP A 137 8.50 4.84 -20.73
C TRP A 137 9.57 5.90 -21.05
N VAL A 138 9.28 7.18 -20.80
CA VAL A 138 10.25 8.28 -20.97
C VAL A 138 11.41 8.13 -19.99
N LEU A 139 11.14 7.87 -18.71
CA LEU A 139 12.16 7.68 -17.67
C LEU A 139 13.07 6.50 -17.98
N ASP A 140 12.51 5.34 -18.37
CA ASP A 140 13.29 4.15 -18.78
C ASP A 140 14.18 4.43 -20.02
N GLY A 141 13.67 5.25 -20.94
CA GLY A 141 14.45 5.68 -22.11
C GLY A 141 15.62 6.57 -21.72
N LEU A 142 15.39 7.54 -20.84
CA LEU A 142 16.41 8.47 -20.34
C LEU A 142 17.41 7.80 -19.39
N ALA A 143 16.98 6.86 -18.56
CA ALA A 143 17.83 6.11 -17.64
C ALA A 143 18.97 5.37 -18.37
N LYS A 144 18.75 4.92 -19.59
CA LYS A 144 19.80 4.30 -20.44
C LYS A 144 20.94 5.26 -20.79
N LEU A 145 20.65 6.56 -20.79
CA LEU A 145 21.63 7.61 -21.08
C LEU A 145 22.15 8.29 -19.79
N PHE A 146 21.30 8.34 -18.79
CA PHE A 146 21.55 8.98 -17.50
C PHE A 146 21.20 8.01 -16.35
N PRO A 147 22.16 7.19 -15.88
CA PRO A 147 21.92 6.16 -14.84
C PRO A 147 21.27 6.69 -13.55
N GLY A 148 21.49 7.96 -13.21
CA GLY A 148 20.83 8.59 -12.05
C GLY A 148 19.30 8.71 -12.13
N LEU A 149 18.68 8.37 -13.27
CA LEU A 149 17.22 8.33 -13.42
C LEU A 149 16.63 6.92 -13.23
N GLU A 150 17.44 5.90 -13.00
CA GLU A 150 16.97 4.53 -12.78
C GLU A 150 16.05 4.45 -11.58
N ASP A 151 16.43 5.08 -10.46
CA ASP A 151 15.62 5.10 -9.25
C ASP A 151 14.26 5.78 -9.47
N ALA A 152 14.23 6.87 -10.25
CA ALA A 152 12.99 7.57 -10.58
C ALA A 152 12.07 6.71 -11.48
N ALA A 153 12.66 5.95 -12.42
CA ALA A 153 11.91 5.02 -13.27
C ALA A 153 11.33 3.86 -12.44
N GLU A 154 12.13 3.23 -11.57
CA GLU A 154 11.66 2.17 -10.68
C GLU A 154 10.59 2.66 -9.71
N PHE A 155 10.76 3.85 -9.15
CA PHE A 155 9.76 4.50 -8.30
C PHE A 155 8.44 4.73 -9.03
N GLY A 156 8.50 5.20 -10.28
CA GLY A 156 7.32 5.34 -11.15
C GLY A 156 6.60 4.00 -11.37
N LYS A 157 7.34 2.91 -11.58
CA LYS A 157 6.79 1.55 -11.74
C LYS A 157 6.09 1.08 -10.48
N ILE A 158 6.68 1.29 -9.31
CA ILE A 158 6.09 0.97 -8.01
C ILE A 158 4.79 1.75 -7.82
N GLY A 159 4.80 3.06 -8.06
CA GLY A 159 3.60 3.90 -7.99
C GLY A 159 2.50 3.44 -8.95
N ARG A 160 2.86 3.10 -10.19
CA ARG A 160 1.93 2.57 -11.20
C ARG A 160 1.24 1.27 -10.74
N TYR A 161 2.01 0.40 -10.10
CA TYR A 161 1.45 -0.82 -9.54
C TYR A 161 0.42 -0.53 -8.45
N TYR A 162 0.79 0.21 -7.42
CA TYR A 162 -0.11 0.53 -6.32
C TYR A 162 -1.34 1.35 -6.74
N ALA A 163 -1.25 2.07 -7.87
CA ALA A 163 -2.39 2.80 -8.43
C ALA A 163 -3.42 1.91 -9.13
N SER A 164 -3.11 0.65 -9.43
CA SER A 164 -3.97 -0.23 -10.21
C SER A 164 -4.20 -1.63 -9.63
N GLU A 165 -3.34 -2.07 -8.70
CA GLU A 165 -3.46 -3.39 -8.09
C GLU A 165 -3.95 -3.26 -6.65
N SER A 166 -4.93 -4.06 -6.28
CA SER A 166 -5.44 -4.09 -4.91
C SER A 166 -4.43 -4.74 -3.97
N MET A 167 -4.28 -4.13 -2.79
CA MET A 167 -3.46 -4.68 -1.70
C MET A 167 -4.35 -5.51 -0.76
N LEU A 168 -4.96 -6.56 -1.32
CA LEU A 168 -5.84 -7.50 -0.63
C LEU A 168 -5.36 -8.92 -0.93
N LEU A 169 -5.85 -9.88 -0.18
CA LEU A 169 -5.57 -11.29 -0.45
C LEU A 169 -6.19 -11.68 -1.80
N LEU A 170 -5.37 -12.24 -2.68
CA LEU A 170 -5.85 -12.82 -3.93
C LEU A 170 -6.48 -14.19 -3.61
N ASP A 171 -7.76 -14.33 -3.91
CA ASP A 171 -8.45 -15.60 -3.75
C ASP A 171 -7.95 -16.61 -4.81
N PRO A 172 -7.35 -17.72 -4.43
CA PRO A 172 -6.82 -18.69 -5.38
C PRO A 172 -7.91 -19.42 -6.17
N GLU A 173 -9.14 -19.46 -5.67
CA GLU A 173 -10.26 -20.14 -6.34
C GLU A 173 -10.86 -19.29 -7.46
N THR A 174 -10.95 -17.97 -7.24
CA THR A 174 -11.57 -17.05 -8.21
C THR A 174 -10.55 -16.26 -9.02
N GLY A 175 -9.32 -16.11 -8.53
CA GLY A 175 -8.31 -15.23 -9.10
C GLY A 175 -8.61 -13.75 -8.91
N GLU A 176 -9.52 -13.40 -7.98
CA GLU A 176 -9.91 -12.03 -7.66
C GLU A 176 -9.43 -11.63 -6.26
N TYR A 177 -9.22 -10.32 -6.05
CA TYR A 177 -8.89 -9.79 -4.73
C TYR A 177 -10.13 -9.80 -3.82
N SER A 178 -9.98 -10.33 -2.61
CA SER A 178 -11.08 -10.52 -1.66
C SER A 178 -10.89 -9.72 -0.38
N ASP A 179 -11.81 -8.79 -0.10
CA ASP A 179 -11.90 -8.10 1.19
C ASP A 179 -12.23 -9.07 2.33
N GLU A 180 -13.18 -10.00 2.11
CA GLU A 180 -13.63 -10.95 3.11
C GLU A 180 -12.53 -11.93 3.54
N LYS A 181 -11.72 -12.41 2.56
CA LYS A 181 -10.60 -13.34 2.82
C LYS A 181 -9.35 -12.62 3.33
N THR A 182 -9.27 -11.28 3.22
CA THR A 182 -8.16 -10.51 3.76
C THR A 182 -8.29 -10.39 5.28
N PRO A 183 -7.39 -10.98 6.07
CA PRO A 183 -7.45 -10.92 7.52
C PRO A 183 -7.40 -9.48 8.04
N SER A 184 -8.09 -9.23 9.14
CA SER A 184 -8.15 -7.93 9.80
C SER A 184 -7.63 -8.01 11.22
N TYR A 185 -6.93 -6.94 11.65
CA TYR A 185 -6.44 -6.83 13.02
C TYR A 185 -6.52 -5.37 13.49
N GLY A 186 -6.66 -5.21 14.82
CA GLY A 186 -6.62 -3.91 15.47
C GLY A 186 -7.98 -3.22 15.55
N LYS A 187 -7.94 -1.95 15.92
CA LYS A 187 -9.11 -1.12 16.22
C LYS A 187 -9.07 0.26 15.58
N ASP A 188 -7.89 0.70 15.15
CA ASP A 188 -7.70 2.04 14.63
C ASP A 188 -8.26 2.14 13.20
N THR A 189 -9.02 3.18 12.91
CA THR A 189 -9.63 3.37 11.59
C THR A 189 -8.93 4.49 10.80
N LEU A 190 -8.95 4.38 9.46
CA LEU A 190 -8.43 5.43 8.59
C LEU A 190 -9.17 6.76 8.81
N GLU A 191 -10.46 6.73 9.13
CA GLU A 191 -11.25 7.93 9.42
C GLU A 191 -10.70 8.67 10.64
N GLN A 192 -10.42 7.97 11.74
CA GLN A 192 -9.80 8.56 12.94
C GLN A 192 -8.41 9.13 12.64
N PHE A 193 -7.63 8.46 11.80
CA PHE A 193 -6.34 8.97 11.34
C PHE A 193 -6.52 10.26 10.53
N PHE A 194 -7.42 10.31 9.57
CA PHE A 194 -7.69 11.52 8.79
C PHE A 194 -8.21 12.67 9.66
N GLU A 195 -9.12 12.41 10.62
CA GLU A 195 -9.57 13.42 11.60
C GLU A 195 -8.39 14.02 12.36
N ARG A 196 -7.48 13.19 12.85
CA ARG A 196 -6.27 13.63 13.54
C ARG A 196 -5.39 14.49 12.64
N VAL A 197 -5.09 14.03 11.42
CA VAL A 197 -4.25 14.77 10.47
C VAL A 197 -4.90 16.09 10.05
N VAL A 198 -6.21 16.13 9.82
CA VAL A 198 -6.95 17.37 9.54
C VAL A 198 -6.81 18.36 10.67
N ARG A 199 -6.85 17.94 11.92
CA ARG A 199 -6.74 18.79 13.10
C ARG A 199 -5.31 19.23 13.40
N GLU A 200 -4.36 18.28 13.39
CA GLU A 200 -3.00 18.42 13.93
C GLU A 200 -1.91 18.52 12.84
N GLY A 201 -2.26 18.17 11.60
CA GLY A 201 -1.30 18.03 10.50
C GLY A 201 -0.55 16.71 10.53
N MET A 202 0.40 16.57 9.60
CA MET A 202 1.24 15.35 9.43
C MET A 202 2.51 15.36 10.29
N ALA A 203 2.69 16.34 11.18
CA ALA A 203 3.91 16.44 12.01
C ALA A 203 4.16 15.13 12.79
N GLY A 204 5.38 14.60 12.69
CA GLY A 204 5.76 13.30 13.25
C GLY A 204 5.24 12.08 12.49
N GLN A 205 4.57 12.31 11.37
CA GLN A 205 4.00 11.29 10.49
C GLN A 205 4.56 11.39 9.06
N GLU A 206 5.62 12.15 8.87
CA GLU A 206 6.24 12.33 7.57
C GLU A 206 6.83 11.02 7.07
N LEU A 207 6.63 10.75 5.79
CA LEU A 207 7.19 9.58 5.10
C LEU A 207 8.69 9.76 4.75
N GLY A 208 9.30 10.87 5.20
CA GLY A 208 10.65 11.26 4.81
C GLY A 208 10.70 11.66 3.33
N GLU A 209 11.84 11.47 2.69
CA GLU A 209 12.03 11.79 1.27
C GLU A 209 11.31 10.82 0.31
N GLN A 210 10.63 9.80 0.85
CA GLN A 210 9.95 8.75 0.08
C GLN A 210 8.43 8.96 -0.01
N THR A 211 7.95 10.18 0.10
CA THR A 211 6.53 10.50 -0.16
C THR A 211 6.21 10.23 -1.64
N ILE A 212 5.41 9.19 -1.88
CA ILE A 212 5.02 8.79 -3.24
C ILE A 212 3.76 9.52 -3.73
N PHE A 213 2.96 10.12 -2.81
CA PHE A 213 1.69 10.76 -3.14
C PHE A 213 1.45 12.02 -2.31
#